data_f99ab2260cafcec281f137215df84d84
#
_entry.id   f99ab2260cafcec281f137215df84d84
#
_cell.length_a   1.000
_cell.length_b   1.000
_cell.length_c   1.000
_cell.angle_alpha   90.00
_cell.angle_beta   90.00
_cell.angle_gamma   90.00
#
_symmetry.space_group_name_H-M   'P 1'
#
loop_
_entity.id
_entity.type
_entity.pdbx_description
1 polymer ?
#
loop_
_entity_poly.entity_id
_entity_poly.type
_entity_poly.pdbx_seq_one_letter_code
_entity_poly.pdbx_strand_id
1 'polypeptide(L)' 'MNCNCGIIDDLLPLYVDGACSDESKAAIEAHLASCKACREKLERMQTETVV' A
#
# COMPACT_ATOMS: atom_id res chain seq x y z
N MET A 1 -15.51 -9.25 1.15
CA MET A 1 -15.05 -9.46 0.61
C MET A 1 -14.57 -8.72 -0.33
N ASN A 2 -14.52 -7.80 -0.57
CA ASN A 2 -14.07 -7.07 -1.39
C ASN A 2 -12.96 -6.38 -1.07
N CYS A 3 -11.91 -6.93 -0.53
CA CYS A 3 -10.77 -6.26 -0.31
C CYS A 3 -10.13 -6.13 -1.62
N ASN A 4 -9.82 -5.10 -2.14
CA ASN A 4 -9.09 -4.90 -3.34
C ASN A 4 -7.61 -5.08 -3.09
N CYS A 5 -7.27 -6.09 -2.35
CA CYS A 5 -5.87 -6.29 -1.92
C CYS A 5 -4.95 -6.46 -3.13
N GLY A 6 -5.43 -7.10 -4.19
CA GLY A 6 -4.61 -7.29 -5.38
C GLY A 6 -4.25 -5.97 -6.03
N ILE A 7 -5.20 -5.07 -6.13
CA ILE A 7 -4.97 -3.77 -6.72
C ILE A 7 -4.06 -2.95 -5.81
N ILE A 8 -4.29 -2.99 -4.52
CA ILE A 8 -3.48 -2.27 -3.56
C ILE A 8 -2.05 -2.82 -3.58
N ASP A 9 -1.91 -4.12 -3.65
CA ASP A 9 -0.62 -4.75 -3.67
C ASP A 9 0.19 -4.27 -4.88
N ASP A 10 -0.45 -4.12 -6.02
CA ASP A 10 0.22 -3.61 -7.20
C ASP A 10 0.63 -2.16 -7.05
N LEU A 11 -0.11 -1.39 -6.28
CA LEU A 11 0.18 0.02 -6.09
C LEU A 11 1.16 0.30 -4.95
N LEU A 12 1.35 -0.65 -4.06
CA LEU A 12 2.23 -0.43 -2.90
C LEU A 12 3.65 -0.04 -3.29
N PRO A 13 4.27 -0.67 -4.28
CA PRO A 13 5.61 -0.26 -4.67
C PRO A 13 5.66 1.19 -5.13
N LEU A 14 4.63 1.63 -5.84
CA LEU A 14 4.55 3.01 -6.29
C LEU A 14 4.30 3.94 -5.10
N TYR A 15 3.52 3.49 -4.16
CA TYR A 15 3.23 4.27 -2.96
C TYR A 15 4.51 4.52 -2.16
N VAL A 16 5.30 3.49 -1.99
CA VAL A 16 6.56 3.60 -1.25
C VAL A 16 7.51 4.53 -2.00
N ASP A 17 7.49 4.46 -3.32
CA ASP A 17 8.36 5.28 -4.11
C ASP A 17 7.89 6.72 -4.24
N GLY A 18 6.71 7.01 -3.79
CA GLY A 18 6.16 8.35 -3.88
C GLY A 18 5.64 8.70 -5.25
N ALA A 19 5.37 7.70 -6.07
CA ALA A 19 4.91 7.92 -7.43
C ALA A 19 3.40 7.89 -7.60
N CYS A 20 2.66 7.75 -6.51
CA CYS A 20 1.22 7.72 -6.58
C CYS A 20 0.63 9.11 -6.55
N SER A 21 -0.50 9.29 -7.22
CA SER A 21 -1.22 10.55 -7.12
C SER A 21 -1.91 10.64 -5.77
N ASP A 22 -2.41 11.81 -5.43
CA ASP A 22 -3.08 12.01 -4.15
C ASP A 22 -4.30 11.11 -4.03
N GLU A 23 -5.01 10.92 -5.12
CA GLU A 23 -6.19 10.06 -5.09
C GLU A 23 -5.79 8.62 -4.82
N SER A 24 -4.74 8.16 -5.46
CA SER A 24 -4.28 6.79 -5.24
C SER A 24 -3.78 6.62 -3.83
N LYS A 25 -3.08 7.60 -3.29
CA LYS A 25 -2.62 7.55 -1.92
C LYS A 25 -3.78 7.44 -0.97
N ALA A 26 -4.82 8.24 -1.17
CA ALA A 26 -5.98 8.21 -0.29
C ALA A 26 -6.66 6.84 -0.33
N ALA A 27 -6.77 6.26 -1.51
CA ALA A 27 -7.38 4.96 -1.66
C ALA A 27 -6.56 3.89 -0.93
N ILE A 28 -5.25 3.94 -1.09
CA ILE A 28 -4.37 2.99 -0.44
C ILE A 28 -4.48 3.13 1.07
N GLU A 29 -4.44 4.34 1.56
CA GLU A 29 -4.48 4.57 3.00
C GLU A 29 -5.81 4.13 3.59
N ALA A 30 -6.91 4.35 2.87
CA ALA A 30 -8.21 3.89 3.33
C ALA A 30 -8.24 2.36 3.42
N HIS A 31 -7.65 1.70 2.44
CA HIS A 31 -7.59 0.24 2.44
C HIS A 31 -6.71 -0.25 3.58
N LEU A 32 -5.58 0.39 3.79
CA LEU A 32 -4.65 -0.03 4.84
C LEU A 32 -5.28 0.10 6.22
N ALA A 33 -6.17 1.05 6.38
CA ALA A 33 -6.83 1.24 7.66
C ALA A 33 -7.75 0.05 7.97
N SER A 34 -8.25 -0.65 6.95
CA SER A 34 -9.12 -1.76 7.20
C SER A 34 -8.47 -3.09 6.92
N CYS A 35 -7.33 -3.14 6.26
CA CYS A 35 -6.70 -4.40 5.91
C CYS A 35 -5.34 -4.51 6.55
N LYS A 36 -5.23 -5.29 7.59
CA LYS A 36 -3.99 -5.45 8.31
C LYS A 36 -2.94 -6.11 7.44
N ALA A 37 -3.34 -7.06 6.61
CA ALA A 37 -2.40 -7.79 5.77
C ALA A 37 -1.68 -6.85 4.79
N CYS A 38 -2.39 -5.91 4.19
CA CYS A 38 -1.76 -4.97 3.28
C CYS A 38 -0.88 -4.00 4.04
N ARG A 39 -1.27 -3.63 5.24
CA ARG A 39 -0.47 -2.75 6.07
C ARG A 39 0.86 -3.41 6.42
N GLU A 40 0.83 -4.68 6.74
CA GLU A 40 2.05 -5.41 7.05
C GLU A 40 2.93 -5.54 5.82
N LYS A 41 2.33 -5.75 4.66
CA LYS A 41 3.09 -5.80 3.44
C LYS A 41 3.79 -4.49 3.18
N LEU A 42 3.11 -3.38 3.40
CA LEU A 42 3.71 -2.07 3.20
C LEU A 42 4.90 -1.87 4.14
N GLU A 43 4.74 -2.27 5.38
CA GLU A 43 5.83 -2.15 6.34
C GLU A 43 7.03 -2.96 5.91
N ARG A 44 6.82 -4.14 5.39
CA ARG A 44 7.91 -4.95 4.94
C ARG A 44 8.63 -4.31 3.76
N MET A 45 7.88 -3.72 2.83
CA MET A 45 8.48 -3.07 1.70
C MET A 45 9.33 -1.90 2.13
N GLN A 46 8.86 -1.14 3.10
CA GLN A 46 9.61 0.00 3.59
C GLN A 46 10.88 -0.45 4.29
N THR A 47 10.79 -1.52 5.03
CA THR A 47 11.95 -2.02 5.76
C THR A 47 12.99 -2.58 4.81
N GLU A 48 12.58 -3.24 3.78
CA GLU A 48 13.51 -3.82 2.85
C GLU A 48 14.22 -2.78 2.01
N THR A 49 13.62 -1.64 1.84
CA THR A 49 14.22 -0.60 1.06
C THR A 49 15.33 0.12 1.79
N VAL A 50 15.37 -0.01 3.08
CA VAL A 50 16.38 0.64 3.89
C VAL A 50 17.60 -0.18 3.85
N VAL A 51 18.66 0.28 3.35
CA VAL A 51 19.87 -0.48 3.30
C VAL A 51 20.93 0.08 4.18
#